data_4c18853b51de419bb4e26810d37bf96a
#
_entry.id   4c18853b51de419bb4e26810d37bf96a
#
_cell.length_a   1.000
_cell.length_b   1.000
_cell.length_c   1.000
_cell.angle_alpha   90.00
_cell.angle_beta   90.00
_cell.angle_gamma   90.00
#
_symmetry.space_group_name_H-M   'P 1'
#
loop_
_entity.id
_entity.type
_entity.pdbx_description
1 polymer ?
#
loop_
_entity_poly.entity_id
_entity_poly.type
_entity_poly.pdbx_seq_one_letter_code
_entity_poly.pdbx_strand_id
1 'polypeptide(L)'
;MAAADGSSLHNPGPAGWAWFVDPGRWAAGGWPHGTNNMGELMAVLDLLRQSRGLRTPLRILCDSQYAINVCTAWLPAWKARGWRKADKKPILNLDLIQSLDAELRDRDVSFQWVKGHAGHPMNERADALARAAAEAFQRGSRPDAGPGLGRPAPAATEIRSPEPAPPASRDAPDLGRPAAAAAPLAAQPALFD
;
A
#
# COMPACT_ATOMS: atom_id res chain seq x y z
N MET A 1 -5.88 5.97 13.71
CA MET A 1 -6.26 4.97 12.69
C MET A 1 -6.51 5.70 11.38
N ALA A 2 -6.06 5.16 10.27
CA ALA A 2 -6.28 5.68 8.93
C ALA A 2 -6.54 4.51 7.96
N ALA A 3 -7.23 4.75 6.84
CA ALA A 3 -7.30 3.82 5.72
C ALA A 3 -6.40 4.31 4.59
N ALA A 4 -5.79 3.40 3.82
CA ALA A 4 -4.97 3.70 2.66
C ALA A 4 -5.35 2.77 1.51
N ASP A 5 -5.46 3.34 0.31
CA ASP A 5 -5.90 2.61 -0.88
C ASP A 5 -5.29 3.19 -2.16
N GLY A 6 -5.22 2.35 -3.19
CA GLY A 6 -4.76 2.70 -4.53
C GLY A 6 -5.77 2.29 -5.59
N SER A 7 -5.84 3.04 -6.67
CA SER A 7 -6.75 2.74 -7.78
C SER A 7 -6.06 2.96 -9.11
N SER A 8 -6.30 2.09 -10.09
CA SER A 8 -5.85 2.28 -11.46
C SER A 8 -6.98 1.94 -12.42
N LEU A 9 -7.29 2.87 -13.33
CA LEU A 9 -8.39 2.68 -14.29
C LEU A 9 -8.04 1.64 -15.36
N HIS A 10 -6.75 1.51 -15.65
CA HIS A 10 -6.13 0.44 -16.44
C HIS A 10 -4.83 0.07 -15.74
N ASN A 11 -4.37 -1.16 -15.84
CA ASN A 11 -3.20 -1.59 -15.08
C ASN A 11 -2.08 -2.11 -16.02
N PRO A 12 -1.15 -1.24 -16.49
CA PRO A 12 -0.93 0.16 -16.12
C PRO A 12 -1.83 1.15 -16.85
N GLY A 13 -2.05 2.34 -16.22
CA GLY A 13 -2.85 3.44 -16.76
C GLY A 13 -2.94 4.61 -15.80
N PRO A 14 -3.91 5.54 -15.96
CA PRO A 14 -4.16 6.57 -14.97
C PRO A 14 -4.38 5.94 -13.61
N ALA A 15 -3.58 6.34 -12.63
CA ALA A 15 -3.56 5.74 -11.30
C ALA A 15 -3.62 6.81 -10.22
N GLY A 16 -4.34 6.50 -9.15
CA GLY A 16 -4.50 7.34 -7.98
C GLY A 16 -4.16 6.60 -6.71
N TRP A 17 -3.91 7.36 -5.67
CA TRP A 17 -3.70 6.90 -4.32
C TRP A 17 -4.42 7.84 -3.35
N ALA A 18 -4.87 7.32 -2.23
CA ALA A 18 -5.39 8.15 -1.16
C ALA A 18 -5.23 7.48 0.20
N TRP A 19 -5.20 8.30 1.23
CA TRP A 19 -5.43 7.87 2.60
C TRP A 19 -6.50 8.76 3.24
N PHE A 20 -7.21 8.20 4.22
CA PHE A 20 -8.34 8.84 4.88
C PHE A 20 -8.33 8.56 6.38
N VAL A 21 -8.48 9.60 7.19
CA VAL A 21 -8.69 9.54 8.64
C VAL A 21 -10.12 9.99 8.96
N ASP A 22 -10.49 11.19 8.53
CA ASP A 22 -11.81 11.80 8.64
C ASP A 22 -11.98 12.91 7.58
N PRO A 23 -13.17 13.54 7.48
CA PRO A 23 -13.41 14.57 6.45
C PRO A 23 -12.45 15.77 6.46
N GLY A 24 -11.81 16.07 7.57
CA GLY A 24 -10.80 17.12 7.71
C GLY A 24 -9.35 16.65 7.56
N ARG A 25 -9.12 15.34 7.43
CA ARG A 25 -7.76 14.76 7.40
C ARG A 25 -7.70 13.60 6.40
N TRP A 26 -7.31 13.91 5.19
CA TRP A 26 -7.12 12.98 4.09
C TRP A 26 -6.19 13.59 3.05
N ALA A 27 -5.57 12.79 2.23
CA ALA A 27 -4.87 13.25 1.05
C ALA A 27 -5.04 12.26 -0.10
N ALA A 28 -4.93 12.78 -1.32
CA ALA A 28 -4.95 12.00 -2.54
C ALA A 28 -4.01 12.59 -3.59
N GLY A 29 -3.58 11.73 -4.51
CA GLY A 29 -2.74 12.11 -5.64
C GLY A 29 -2.66 10.97 -6.64
N GLY A 30 -1.71 11.03 -7.58
CA GLY A 30 -1.58 9.98 -8.57
C GLY A 30 -0.69 10.35 -9.72
N TRP A 31 -0.85 9.61 -10.82
CA TRP A 31 -0.05 9.75 -12.05
C TRP A 31 -0.90 9.49 -13.29
N PRO A 32 -0.53 10.10 -14.44
CA PRO A 32 -1.15 9.77 -15.72
C PRO A 32 -0.91 8.31 -16.13
N HIS A 33 0.16 7.70 -15.64
CA HIS A 33 0.53 6.32 -15.93
C HIS A 33 1.15 5.68 -14.68
N GLY A 34 0.49 4.68 -14.16
CA GLY A 34 0.89 3.93 -12.96
C GLY A 34 0.17 2.59 -12.88
N THR A 35 0.38 1.90 -11.79
CA THR A 35 -0.27 0.62 -11.49
C THR A 35 -1.03 0.70 -10.18
N ASN A 36 -1.97 -0.20 -9.97
CA ASN A 36 -2.69 -0.31 -8.71
C ASN A 36 -1.72 -0.43 -7.52
N ASN A 37 -0.74 -1.34 -7.64
CA ASN A 37 0.27 -1.55 -6.60
C ASN A 37 1.09 -0.28 -6.28
N MET A 38 1.37 0.57 -7.28
CA MET A 38 2.01 1.87 -7.04
C MET A 38 1.11 2.77 -6.20
N GLY A 39 -0.17 2.82 -6.52
CA GLY A 39 -1.14 3.61 -5.77
C GLY A 39 -1.20 3.19 -4.30
N GLU A 40 -1.33 1.89 -4.07
CA GLU A 40 -1.41 1.33 -2.73
C GLU A 40 -0.17 1.59 -1.87
N LEU A 41 1.03 1.38 -2.43
CA LEU A 41 2.28 1.69 -1.73
C LEU A 41 2.42 3.18 -1.47
N MET A 42 2.03 4.04 -2.42
CA MET A 42 2.13 5.49 -2.27
C MET A 42 1.15 6.04 -1.24
N ALA A 43 -0.07 5.50 -1.15
CA ALA A 43 -1.03 5.88 -0.12
C ALA A 43 -0.46 5.67 1.29
N VAL A 44 0.15 4.51 1.53
CA VAL A 44 0.84 4.21 2.79
C VAL A 44 2.04 5.14 2.99
N LEU A 45 2.87 5.33 1.97
CA LEU A 45 4.07 6.15 2.05
C LEU A 45 3.76 7.61 2.36
N ASP A 46 2.77 8.19 1.69
CA ASP A 46 2.39 9.58 1.92
C ASP A 46 1.81 9.77 3.33
N LEU A 47 0.96 8.86 3.79
CA LEU A 47 0.44 8.86 5.17
C LEU A 47 1.59 8.81 6.19
N LEU A 48 2.57 7.94 5.99
CA LEU A 48 3.75 7.85 6.85
C LEU A 48 4.55 9.15 6.85
N ARG A 49 4.77 9.77 5.70
CA ARG A 49 5.47 11.04 5.56
C ARG A 49 4.74 12.17 6.28
N GLN A 50 3.44 12.30 6.07
CA GLN A 50 2.65 13.34 6.71
C GLN A 50 2.50 13.13 8.22
N SER A 51 2.54 11.90 8.68
CA SER A 51 2.49 11.55 10.12
C SER A 51 3.86 11.53 10.80
N ARG A 52 4.94 12.03 10.16
CA ARG A 52 6.25 12.17 10.81
C ARG A 52 6.15 13.01 12.07
N GLY A 53 6.73 12.54 13.15
CA GLY A 53 6.74 13.22 14.44
C GLY A 53 5.46 13.03 15.28
N LEU A 54 4.46 12.31 14.80
CA LEU A 54 3.41 11.79 15.67
C LEU A 54 4.00 10.65 16.50
N ARG A 55 3.87 10.76 17.83
CA ARG A 55 4.38 9.73 18.77
C ARG A 55 3.34 8.66 19.11
N THR A 56 2.12 8.79 18.59
CA THR A 56 1.06 7.84 18.82
C THR A 56 1.16 6.67 17.84
N PRO A 57 0.85 5.43 18.27
CA PRO A 57 0.77 4.28 17.38
C PRO A 57 -0.14 4.57 16.18
N LEU A 58 0.32 4.21 14.98
CA LEU A 58 -0.44 4.37 13.75
C LEU A 58 -0.97 3.02 13.28
N ARG A 59 -2.29 2.87 13.26
CA ARG A 59 -2.95 1.71 12.66
C ARG A 59 -3.45 2.07 11.27
N ILE A 60 -3.03 1.31 10.28
CA ILE A 60 -3.39 1.50 8.87
C ILE A 60 -4.30 0.36 8.42
N LEU A 61 -5.51 0.70 7.99
CA LEU A 61 -6.44 -0.21 7.34
C LEU A 61 -6.09 -0.25 5.85
N CYS A 62 -5.97 -1.45 5.29
CA CYS A 62 -5.63 -1.65 3.89
C CYS A 62 -6.26 -2.95 3.40
N ASP A 63 -6.82 -2.97 2.20
CA ASP A 63 -7.33 -4.18 1.57
C ASP A 63 -6.28 -4.87 0.69
N SER A 64 -5.19 -4.18 0.39
CA SER A 64 -4.07 -4.73 -0.35
C SER A 64 -3.18 -5.61 0.53
N GLN A 65 -3.27 -6.91 0.35
CA GLN A 65 -2.32 -7.84 0.95
C GLN A 65 -0.89 -7.62 0.43
N TYR A 66 -0.75 -7.14 -0.81
CA TYR A 66 0.56 -6.80 -1.36
C TYR A 66 1.22 -5.68 -0.55
N ALA A 67 0.54 -4.56 -0.34
CA ALA A 67 1.09 -3.43 0.43
C ALA A 67 1.40 -3.83 1.88
N ILE A 68 0.52 -4.60 2.52
CA ILE A 68 0.75 -5.11 3.87
C ILE A 68 1.98 -6.01 3.90
N ASN A 69 2.09 -7.00 3.00
CA ASN A 69 3.23 -7.91 2.97
C ASN A 69 4.55 -7.20 2.66
N VAL A 70 4.54 -6.20 1.79
CA VAL A 70 5.72 -5.35 1.58
C VAL A 70 6.16 -4.75 2.90
N CYS A 71 5.27 -4.08 3.63
CA CYS A 71 5.61 -3.31 4.82
C CYS A 71 5.92 -4.18 6.04
N THR A 72 5.39 -5.42 6.11
CA THR A 72 5.50 -6.24 7.33
C THR A 72 6.38 -7.47 7.18
N ALA A 73 6.41 -8.09 5.99
CA ALA A 73 7.02 -9.41 5.82
C ALA A 73 8.22 -9.41 4.86
N TRP A 74 8.15 -8.67 3.75
CA TRP A 74 9.13 -8.84 2.67
C TRP A 74 10.34 -7.91 2.78
N LEU A 75 10.18 -6.72 3.34
CA LEU A 75 11.26 -5.73 3.50
C LEU A 75 12.54 -6.31 4.11
N PRO A 76 12.51 -7.03 5.26
CA PRO A 76 13.74 -7.56 5.87
C PRO A 76 14.47 -8.53 4.94
N ALA A 77 13.71 -9.41 4.27
CA ALA A 77 14.27 -10.41 3.38
C ALA A 77 14.86 -9.79 2.10
N TRP A 78 14.23 -8.74 1.56
CA TRP A 78 14.75 -8.04 0.38
C TRP A 78 16.02 -7.24 0.72
N LYS A 79 16.05 -6.56 1.87
CA LYS A 79 17.26 -5.87 2.35
C LYS A 79 18.44 -6.81 2.49
N ALA A 80 18.24 -7.96 3.16
CA ALA A 80 19.29 -8.96 3.34
C ALA A 80 19.84 -9.50 2.01
N ARG A 81 19.04 -9.48 0.94
CA ARG A 81 19.42 -9.91 -0.42
C ARG A 81 19.85 -8.77 -1.34
N GLY A 82 20.18 -7.59 -0.81
CA GLY A 82 20.59 -6.44 -1.60
C GLY A 82 19.49 -5.93 -2.54
N TRP A 83 18.25 -5.92 -2.08
CA TRP A 83 17.08 -5.44 -2.80
C TRP A 83 16.78 -6.26 -4.08
N ARG A 84 16.83 -7.58 -3.95
CA ARG A 84 16.49 -8.53 -5.00
C ARG A 84 15.51 -9.57 -4.53
N LYS A 85 14.69 -10.08 -5.45
CA LYS A 85 13.85 -11.26 -5.21
C LYS A 85 14.69 -12.51 -4.98
N ALA A 86 14.09 -13.60 -4.50
CA ALA A 86 14.77 -14.86 -4.28
C ALA A 86 15.39 -15.44 -5.58
N ASP A 87 14.73 -15.22 -6.72
CA ASP A 87 15.18 -15.58 -8.06
C ASP A 87 16.16 -14.57 -8.69
N LYS A 88 16.69 -13.65 -7.90
CA LYS A 88 17.61 -12.55 -8.29
C LYS A 88 16.99 -11.49 -9.23
N LYS A 89 15.73 -11.60 -9.60
CA LYS A 89 15.05 -10.58 -10.40
C LYS A 89 14.90 -9.25 -9.64
N PRO A 90 14.77 -8.13 -10.35
CA PRO A 90 14.53 -6.83 -9.72
C PRO A 90 13.16 -6.81 -9.03
N ILE A 91 13.09 -6.02 -7.96
CA ILE A 91 11.83 -5.74 -7.27
C ILE A 91 11.14 -4.59 -8.01
N LEU A 92 9.89 -4.78 -8.36
CA LEU A 92 9.07 -3.70 -8.92
C LEU A 92 8.79 -2.64 -7.84
N ASN A 93 8.69 -1.37 -8.26
CA ASN A 93 8.45 -0.23 -7.36
C ASN A 93 9.52 -0.07 -6.26
N LEU A 94 10.77 -0.41 -6.58
CA LEU A 94 11.86 -0.45 -5.59
C LEU A 94 12.02 0.87 -4.85
N ASP A 95 11.93 2.00 -5.54
CA ASP A 95 12.10 3.34 -4.94
C ASP A 95 11.03 3.64 -3.90
N LEU A 96 9.76 3.27 -4.19
CA LEU A 96 8.67 3.37 -3.22
C LEU A 96 8.91 2.46 -2.01
N ILE A 97 9.35 1.23 -2.26
CA ILE A 97 9.60 0.22 -1.23
C ILE A 97 10.77 0.65 -0.32
N GLN A 98 11.84 1.18 -0.88
CA GLN A 98 12.96 1.71 -0.09
C GLN A 98 12.55 2.95 0.73
N SER A 99 11.69 3.79 0.15
CA SER A 99 11.12 4.93 0.87
C SER A 99 10.23 4.47 2.02
N LEU A 100 9.41 3.43 1.84
CA LEU A 100 8.60 2.82 2.90
C LEU A 100 9.48 2.24 4.01
N ASP A 101 10.56 1.54 3.67
CA ASP A 101 11.53 1.03 4.66
C ASP A 101 12.10 2.15 5.53
N ALA A 102 12.45 3.28 4.91
CA ALA A 102 12.97 4.42 5.64
C ALA A 102 11.92 5.06 6.57
N GLU A 103 10.66 5.15 6.12
CA GLU A 103 9.58 5.75 6.91
C GLU A 103 9.05 4.85 8.02
N LEU A 104 9.18 3.55 7.88
CA LEU A 104 8.74 2.58 8.90
C LEU A 104 9.75 2.41 10.04
N ARG A 105 11.00 2.85 9.85
CA ARG A 105 12.06 2.66 10.83
C ARG A 105 11.73 3.39 12.14
N ASP A 106 11.87 2.66 13.24
CA ASP A 106 11.67 3.19 14.60
C ASP A 106 10.28 3.79 14.85
N ARG A 107 9.27 3.30 14.11
CA ARG A 107 7.89 3.75 14.27
C ARG A 107 6.97 2.60 14.68
N ASP A 108 6.03 2.92 15.56
CA ASP A 108 4.97 2.01 15.96
C ASP A 108 3.83 2.08 14.92
N VAL A 109 3.92 1.24 13.89
CA VAL A 109 2.95 1.14 12.80
C VAL A 109 2.43 -0.28 12.72
N SER A 110 1.11 -0.42 12.74
CA SER A 110 0.43 -1.69 12.57
C SER A 110 -0.50 -1.64 11.35
N PHE A 111 -0.62 -2.77 10.67
CA PHE A 111 -1.51 -2.93 9.53
C PHE A 111 -2.65 -3.86 9.90
N GLN A 112 -3.85 -3.49 9.46
CA GLN A 112 -5.03 -4.32 9.60
C GLN A 112 -5.62 -4.53 8.20
N TRP A 113 -5.67 -5.79 7.79
CA TRP A 113 -6.36 -6.12 6.54
C TRP A 113 -7.86 -5.94 6.70
N VAL A 114 -8.48 -5.32 5.73
CA VAL A 114 -9.94 -5.23 5.57
C VAL A 114 -10.31 -5.81 4.21
N LYS A 115 -11.50 -6.33 4.08
CA LYS A 115 -11.99 -6.78 2.78
C LYS A 115 -12.39 -5.58 1.95
N GLY A 116 -11.81 -5.44 0.76
CA GLY A 116 -12.17 -4.38 -0.20
C GLY A 116 -13.65 -4.47 -0.59
N HIS A 117 -14.27 -3.33 -0.81
CA HIS A 117 -15.69 -3.19 -1.21
C HIS A 117 -16.69 -3.98 -0.34
N ALA A 118 -16.42 -4.06 0.95
CA ALA A 118 -17.24 -4.81 1.92
C ALA A 118 -17.92 -3.93 2.98
N GLY A 119 -18.07 -2.64 2.70
CA GLY A 119 -18.81 -1.71 3.55
C GLY A 119 -17.98 -1.12 4.71
N HIS A 120 -16.66 -1.26 4.71
CA HIS A 120 -15.84 -0.58 5.73
C HIS A 120 -15.71 0.91 5.43
N PRO A 121 -16.35 1.83 6.20
CA PRO A 121 -16.55 3.23 5.78
C PRO A 121 -15.26 3.97 5.45
N MET A 122 -14.19 3.75 6.22
CA MET A 122 -12.91 4.43 5.98
C MET A 122 -12.21 3.91 4.72
N ASN A 123 -12.25 2.58 4.47
CA ASN A 123 -11.63 2.00 3.29
C ASN A 123 -12.38 2.43 2.02
N GLU A 124 -13.69 2.39 2.04
CA GLU A 124 -14.49 2.85 0.89
C GLU A 124 -14.28 4.34 0.60
N ARG A 125 -14.02 5.13 1.66
CA ARG A 125 -13.70 6.52 1.44
C ARG A 125 -12.30 6.72 0.82
N ALA A 126 -11.31 5.95 1.25
CA ALA A 126 -9.98 5.95 0.65
C ALA A 126 -10.03 5.49 -0.82
N ASP A 127 -10.74 4.37 -1.12
CA ASP A 127 -10.97 3.89 -2.49
C ASP A 127 -11.61 4.97 -3.37
N ALA A 128 -12.70 5.59 -2.91
CA ALA A 128 -13.37 6.64 -3.68
C ALA A 128 -12.45 7.84 -3.99
N LEU A 129 -11.61 8.24 -3.04
CA LEU A 129 -10.64 9.32 -3.23
C LEU A 129 -9.51 8.92 -4.19
N ALA A 130 -8.97 7.71 -4.06
CA ALA A 130 -7.95 7.19 -4.96
C ALA A 130 -8.47 7.08 -6.39
N ARG A 131 -9.70 6.55 -6.55
CA ARG A 131 -10.37 6.47 -7.84
C ARG A 131 -10.62 7.85 -8.46
N ALA A 132 -11.14 8.80 -7.68
CA ALA A 132 -11.35 10.17 -8.15
C ALA A 132 -10.05 10.84 -8.62
N ALA A 133 -8.92 10.56 -7.95
CA ALA A 133 -7.61 11.02 -8.36
C ALA A 133 -7.17 10.39 -9.69
N ALA A 134 -7.34 9.07 -9.88
CA ALA A 134 -7.06 8.39 -11.15
C ALA A 134 -7.90 8.97 -12.30
N GLU A 135 -9.18 9.20 -12.07
CA GLU A 135 -10.10 9.79 -13.04
C GLU A 135 -9.72 11.24 -13.39
N ALA A 136 -9.22 12.02 -12.43
CA ALA A 136 -8.72 13.37 -12.71
C ALA A 136 -7.53 13.32 -13.68
N PHE A 137 -6.57 12.43 -13.46
CA PHE A 137 -5.46 12.22 -14.39
C PHE A 137 -5.91 11.72 -15.77
N GLN A 138 -6.93 10.86 -15.83
CA GLN A 138 -7.51 10.43 -17.11
C GLN A 138 -8.08 11.61 -17.90
N ARG A 139 -8.67 12.58 -17.21
CA ARG A 139 -9.19 13.81 -17.85
C ARG A 139 -8.12 14.88 -18.09
N GLY A 140 -6.85 14.63 -17.79
CA GLY A 140 -5.75 15.59 -17.90
C GLY A 140 -5.83 16.73 -16.87
N SER A 141 -6.57 16.53 -15.76
CA SER A 141 -6.71 17.50 -14.68
C SER A 141 -5.91 17.11 -13.44
N ARG A 142 -5.68 18.06 -12.54
CA ARG A 142 -5.09 17.77 -11.24
C ARG A 142 -6.16 17.25 -10.29
N PRO A 143 -5.90 16.19 -9.51
CA PRO A 143 -6.81 15.75 -8.46
C PRO A 143 -6.86 16.76 -7.31
N ASP A 144 -7.93 16.72 -6.55
CA ASP A 144 -7.97 17.35 -5.22
C ASP A 144 -6.99 16.61 -4.31
N ALA A 145 -5.98 17.33 -3.84
CA ALA A 145 -4.93 16.75 -3.00
C ALA A 145 -5.35 16.55 -1.53
N GLY A 146 -6.47 17.13 -1.14
CA GLY A 146 -6.96 17.10 0.24
C GLY A 146 -6.23 18.04 1.20
N PRO A 147 -6.75 18.17 2.43
CA PRO A 147 -6.17 19.02 3.47
C PRO A 147 -4.91 18.44 4.12
N GLY A 148 -4.58 17.19 3.89
CA GLY A 148 -3.52 16.50 4.59
C GLY A 148 -3.87 16.24 6.07
N LEU A 149 -2.86 16.06 6.91
CA LEU A 149 -3.03 15.94 8.38
C LEU A 149 -3.07 17.30 9.09
N GLY A 150 -3.22 18.41 8.35
CA GLY A 150 -3.23 19.76 8.93
C GLY A 150 -1.85 20.32 9.28
N ARG A 151 -0.78 19.69 8.81
CA ARG A 151 0.60 20.17 8.89
C ARG A 151 1.08 20.57 7.51
N PRO A 152 1.86 21.65 7.34
CA PRO A 152 2.49 21.93 6.06
C PRO A 152 3.37 20.73 5.68
N ALA A 153 3.06 20.10 4.56
CA ALA A 153 3.87 19.05 4.01
C ALA A 153 5.28 19.59 3.75
N PRO A 154 6.36 18.87 4.10
CA PRO A 154 7.67 19.19 3.55
C PRO A 154 7.52 19.11 2.03
N ALA A 155 8.13 20.07 1.33
CA ALA A 155 8.06 20.19 -0.12
C ALA A 155 8.21 18.80 -0.78
N ALA A 156 7.23 18.43 -1.58
CA ALA A 156 7.22 17.16 -2.27
C ALA A 156 8.48 17.11 -3.16
N THR A 157 9.44 16.27 -2.77
CA THR A 157 10.48 15.87 -3.70
C THR A 157 9.74 15.17 -4.84
N GLU A 158 9.78 15.75 -6.02
CA GLU A 158 9.19 15.16 -7.22
C GLU A 158 9.77 13.75 -7.38
N ILE A 159 8.97 12.75 -7.00
CA ILE A 159 9.29 11.38 -7.39
C ILE A 159 9.01 11.36 -8.89
N ARG A 160 10.08 11.34 -9.67
CA ARG A 160 10.02 11.14 -11.12
C ARG A 160 9.05 10.00 -11.39
N SER A 161 8.14 10.22 -12.32
CA SER A 161 7.33 9.12 -12.85
C SER A 161 8.26 7.96 -13.19
N PRO A 162 8.06 6.76 -12.64
CA PRO A 162 8.93 5.64 -12.97
C PRO A 162 8.87 5.41 -14.48
N GLU A 163 10.03 5.17 -15.06
CA GLU A 163 10.18 4.77 -16.45
C GLU A 163 9.22 3.61 -16.75
N PRO A 164 8.53 3.63 -17.91
CA PRO A 164 7.54 2.60 -18.22
C PRO A 164 8.17 1.22 -18.10
N ALA A 165 7.62 0.38 -17.24
CA ALA A 165 8.07 -0.98 -17.06
C ALA A 165 7.97 -1.72 -18.40
N PRO A 166 8.98 -2.55 -18.78
CA PRO A 166 8.89 -3.37 -19.96
C PRO A 166 7.59 -4.23 -19.89
N PRO A 167 7.00 -4.55 -21.03
CA PRO A 167 5.72 -5.25 -21.09
C PRO A 167 5.77 -6.50 -20.22
N ALA A 168 4.77 -6.67 -19.36
CA ALA A 168 4.65 -7.80 -18.47
C ALA A 168 4.65 -9.07 -19.29
N SER A 169 5.71 -9.87 -19.19
CA SER A 169 5.68 -11.26 -19.64
C SER A 169 4.57 -11.97 -18.87
N ARG A 170 3.73 -12.72 -19.58
CA ARG A 170 2.54 -13.44 -19.05
C ARG A 170 2.86 -14.54 -18.04
N ASP A 171 4.11 -14.68 -17.63
CA ASP A 171 4.53 -15.65 -16.63
C ASP A 171 4.64 -14.98 -15.27
N ALA A 172 3.51 -14.89 -14.56
CA ALA A 172 3.54 -14.71 -13.12
C ALA A 172 4.10 -16.03 -12.52
N PRO A 173 5.29 -16.03 -11.90
CA PRO A 173 5.70 -17.20 -11.18
C PRO A 173 4.74 -17.41 -10.00
N ASP A 174 4.20 -18.59 -9.91
CA ASP A 174 3.50 -19.13 -8.74
C ASP A 174 4.36 -18.84 -7.49
N LEU A 175 3.99 -17.83 -6.74
CA LEU A 175 4.59 -17.55 -5.44
C LEU A 175 3.99 -18.59 -4.49
N GLY A 176 4.67 -19.76 -4.39
CA GLY A 176 4.32 -20.85 -3.51
C GLY A 176 3.68 -20.36 -2.21
N ARG A 177 2.43 -20.78 -1.97
CA ARG A 177 1.72 -20.59 -0.70
C ARG A 177 2.67 -20.98 0.43
N PRO A 178 2.83 -20.18 1.48
CA PRO A 178 3.47 -20.67 2.68
C PRO A 178 2.66 -21.87 3.17
N ALA A 179 3.30 -23.00 3.35
CA ALA A 179 2.69 -24.20 3.92
C ALA A 179 2.02 -23.82 5.23
N ALA A 180 0.71 -24.03 5.32
CA ALA A 180 -0.01 -23.89 6.56
C ALA A 180 0.62 -24.86 7.57
N ALA A 181 1.18 -24.33 8.64
CA ALA A 181 1.61 -25.14 9.76
C ALA A 181 0.39 -25.86 10.31
N ALA A 182 0.35 -27.17 10.16
CA ALA A 182 -0.67 -28.02 10.74
C ALA A 182 -0.56 -27.93 12.26
N ALA A 183 -1.58 -27.38 12.91
CA ALA A 183 -1.74 -27.50 14.33
C ALA A 183 -1.99 -28.99 14.67
N PRO A 184 -1.39 -29.53 15.74
CA PRO A 184 -1.64 -30.90 16.14
C PRO A 184 -3.09 -31.04 16.61
N LEU A 185 -3.77 -32.01 16.05
CA LEU A 185 -5.13 -32.43 16.42
C LEU A 185 -5.09 -32.97 17.87
N ALA A 186 -5.66 -32.22 18.78
CA ALA A 186 -5.85 -32.70 20.15
C ALA A 186 -6.87 -33.86 20.13
N ALA A 187 -6.43 -35.01 20.57
CA ALA A 187 -7.26 -36.20 20.75
C ALA A 187 -8.37 -35.92 21.77
N GLN A 188 -9.62 -36.10 21.39
CA GLN A 188 -10.75 -36.17 22.32
C GLN A 188 -10.79 -37.58 22.94
N PRO A 189 -11.00 -37.70 24.26
CA PRO A 189 -11.23 -39.01 24.87
C PRO A 189 -12.63 -39.48 24.55
N ALA A 190 -12.74 -40.72 24.15
CA ALA A 190 -14.01 -41.45 24.02
C ALA A 190 -14.66 -41.60 25.39
N LEU A 191 -15.89 -41.16 25.51
CA LEU A 191 -16.80 -41.57 26.61
C LEU A 191 -17.65 -42.70 26.09
N PHE A 192 -17.37 -43.90 26.58
CA PHE A 192 -18.32 -45.02 26.70
C PHE A 192 -18.91 -44.96 28.11
N ASP A 193 -20.16 -44.85 28.23
CA ASP A 193 -21.26 -45.65 28.76
C ASP A 193 -22.53 -44.86 28.78
#